data_c6bd10b05c27749a8dd6843b66ecbf2f
#
_entry.id   c6bd10b05c27749a8dd6843b66ecbf2f
#
_cell.length_a   1.000
_cell.length_b   1.000
_cell.length_c   1.000
_cell.angle_alpha   90.00
_cell.angle_beta   90.00
_cell.angle_gamma   90.00
#
_symmetry.space_group_name_H-M   'P 1'
#
loop_
_entity.id
_entity.type
_entity.pdbx_description
1 polymer ?
#
loop_
_entity_poly.entity_id
_entity_poly.type
_entity_poly.pdbx_seq_one_letter_code
_entity_poly.pdbx_strand_id
1 'polypeptide(L)'
;YFGGTLFEKFYHQNRLDDYKRLLNDFNVNLLEVSCGTIDLSIEERIRVIEDFKKDFNVLSEVGSKDSEAVMAPSTWLSEIQQLLDVGCQYVITEGRNSGTAGIYRGSGEIRTGLVADIIKNIDSKKIIFEAPTAASQMFFINAVGVNVNLGNVNPLDLLLLEAQRVGLRSETFYIK
;
A
#
# COMPACT_ATOMS: atom_id res chain seq x y z
N TYR A 1 -2.23 11.89 -2.11
CA TYR A 1 -0.83 11.95 -1.66
C TYR A 1 0.14 11.92 -2.82
N PHE A 2 1.37 12.35 -2.57
CA PHE A 2 2.48 12.19 -3.50
C PHE A 2 3.37 11.05 -3.02
N GLY A 3 3.96 10.30 -3.96
CA GLY A 3 4.81 9.14 -3.65
C GLY A 3 5.26 8.44 -4.93
N GLY A 4 5.50 7.13 -4.83
CA GLY A 4 5.95 6.32 -5.95
C GLY A 4 7.25 6.82 -6.55
N THR A 5 7.40 6.69 -7.86
CA THR A 5 8.61 7.09 -8.59
C THR A 5 8.97 8.58 -8.42
N LEU A 6 8.00 9.45 -8.10
CA LEU A 6 8.28 10.86 -7.83
C LEU A 6 9.15 11.00 -6.57
N PHE A 7 8.75 10.40 -5.45
CA PHE A 7 9.54 10.37 -4.22
C PHE A 7 10.93 9.76 -4.47
N GLU A 8 10.97 8.59 -5.12
CA GLU A 8 12.21 7.86 -5.41
C GLU A 8 13.19 8.70 -6.24
N LYS A 9 12.68 9.51 -7.18
CA LYS A 9 13.49 10.41 -7.99
C LYS A 9 14.14 11.50 -7.16
N PHE A 10 13.39 12.15 -6.27
CA PHE A 10 13.94 13.16 -5.37
C PHE A 10 14.94 12.55 -4.37
N TYR A 11 14.64 11.38 -3.82
CA TYR A 11 15.57 10.64 -2.94
C TYR A 11 16.88 10.32 -3.65
N HIS A 12 16.83 9.72 -4.83
CA HIS A 12 18.00 9.35 -5.63
C HIS A 12 18.87 10.57 -5.99
N GLN A 13 18.27 11.73 -6.14
CA GLN A 13 18.96 12.98 -6.43
C GLN A 13 19.46 13.74 -5.19
N ASN A 14 19.27 13.21 -3.98
CA ASN A 14 19.54 13.89 -2.70
C ASN A 14 18.81 15.24 -2.59
N ARG A 15 17.55 15.32 -3.04
CA ARG A 15 16.72 16.53 -3.12
C ARG A 15 15.45 16.44 -2.29
N LEU A 16 15.50 15.79 -1.12
CA LEU A 16 14.33 15.65 -0.27
C LEU A 16 13.78 16.97 0.25
N ASP A 17 14.64 17.99 0.44
CA ASP A 17 14.17 19.33 0.80
C ASP A 17 13.37 20.00 -0.31
N ASP A 18 13.73 19.76 -1.58
CA ASP A 18 12.94 20.21 -2.72
C ASP A 18 11.59 19.48 -2.79
N TYR A 19 11.59 18.19 -2.43
CA TYR A 19 10.36 17.41 -2.35
C TYR A 19 9.42 17.94 -1.26
N LYS A 20 9.94 18.27 -0.07
CA LYS A 20 9.17 18.93 0.99
C LYS A 20 8.58 20.26 0.52
N ARG A 21 9.36 21.08 -0.19
CA ARG A 21 8.86 22.33 -0.77
C ARG A 21 7.72 22.08 -1.76
N LEU A 22 7.89 21.11 -2.65
CA LEU A 22 6.86 20.73 -3.62
C LEU A 22 5.55 20.33 -2.92
N LEU A 23 5.64 19.51 -1.87
CA LEU A 23 4.45 19.10 -1.09
C LEU A 23 3.73 20.32 -0.50
N ASN A 24 4.47 21.26 0.07
CA ASN A 24 3.92 22.50 0.63
C ASN A 24 3.30 23.40 -0.43
N ASP A 25 3.94 23.55 -1.59
CA ASP A 25 3.45 24.37 -2.70
C ASP A 25 2.09 23.86 -3.22
N PHE A 26 1.88 22.54 -3.20
CA PHE A 26 0.61 21.91 -3.55
C PHE A 26 -0.34 21.69 -2.37
N ASN A 27 0.02 22.15 -1.18
CA ASN A 27 -0.75 21.94 0.06
C ASN A 27 -1.09 20.46 0.30
N VAL A 28 -0.12 19.57 0.04
CA VAL A 28 -0.24 18.12 0.25
C VAL A 28 0.43 17.77 1.58
N ASN A 29 -0.35 17.25 2.52
CA ASN A 29 0.10 16.88 3.86
C ASN A 29 0.29 15.36 4.05
N LEU A 30 0.13 14.57 2.99
CA LEU A 30 0.24 13.12 3.00
C LEU A 30 1.20 12.68 1.89
N LEU A 31 2.24 11.97 2.24
CA LEU A 31 3.23 11.44 1.30
C LEU A 31 3.48 9.96 1.51
N GLU A 32 3.99 9.30 0.47
CA GLU A 32 4.43 7.91 0.52
C GLU A 32 5.95 7.83 0.36
N VAL A 33 6.59 7.13 1.30
CA VAL A 33 7.98 6.68 1.18
C VAL A 33 7.98 5.34 0.44
N SER A 34 8.26 5.42 -0.87
CA SER A 34 8.23 4.29 -1.80
C SER A 34 9.62 3.69 -1.99
N CYS A 35 9.69 2.40 -2.31
CA CYS A 35 10.94 1.69 -2.57
C CYS A 35 10.83 0.66 -3.71
N GLY A 36 10.04 0.94 -4.71
CA GLY A 36 9.76 -0.04 -5.76
C GLY A 36 10.69 0.02 -6.97
N THR A 37 11.27 1.21 -7.28
CA THR A 37 12.24 1.41 -8.37
C THR A 37 13.67 1.47 -7.83
N ILE A 38 13.83 2.01 -6.62
CA ILE A 38 15.10 2.01 -5.89
C ILE A 38 15.04 1.00 -4.75
N ASP A 39 16.16 0.42 -4.38
CA ASP A 39 16.25 -0.48 -3.25
C ASP A 39 16.60 0.35 -1.99
N LEU A 40 15.65 0.41 -1.05
CA LEU A 40 15.82 1.05 0.25
C LEU A 40 15.67 0.00 1.34
N SER A 41 16.70 -0.16 2.15
CA SER A 41 16.60 -1.00 3.34
C SER A 41 15.53 -0.48 4.30
N ILE A 42 15.06 -1.34 5.19
CA ILE A 42 14.07 -0.92 6.19
C ILE A 42 14.61 0.21 7.08
N GLU A 43 15.89 0.19 7.41
CA GLU A 43 16.57 1.21 8.22
C GLU A 43 16.65 2.55 7.49
N GLU A 44 16.86 2.54 6.19
CA GLU A 44 16.84 3.76 5.37
C GLU A 44 15.44 4.35 5.28
N ARG A 45 14.43 3.51 5.06
CA ARG A 45 13.03 3.93 5.07
C ARG A 45 12.64 4.55 6.41
N ILE A 46 13.00 3.90 7.52
CA ILE A 46 12.73 4.40 8.88
C ILE A 46 13.35 5.80 9.07
N ARG A 47 14.62 6.00 8.69
CA ARG A 47 15.27 7.32 8.81
C ARG A 47 14.55 8.41 8.02
N VAL A 48 14.14 8.09 6.81
CA VAL A 48 13.38 9.04 5.97
C VAL A 48 12.01 9.34 6.60
N ILE A 49 11.30 8.32 7.08
CA ILE A 49 10.00 8.48 7.74
C ILE A 49 10.14 9.34 8.99
N GLU A 50 11.16 9.11 9.82
CA GLU A 50 11.43 9.91 11.03
C GLU A 50 11.66 11.40 10.73
N ASP A 51 12.23 11.71 9.58
CA ASP A 51 12.39 13.09 9.14
C ASP A 51 11.08 13.69 8.62
N PHE A 52 10.36 12.98 7.75
CA PHE A 52 9.14 13.49 7.14
C PHE A 52 7.96 13.58 8.11
N LYS A 53 7.83 12.66 9.08
CA LYS A 53 6.71 12.65 10.04
C LYS A 53 6.63 13.86 10.95
N LYS A 54 7.67 14.69 10.99
CA LYS A 54 7.69 15.96 11.73
C LYS A 54 6.73 16.98 11.13
N ASP A 55 6.55 16.94 9.81
CA ASP A 55 5.82 17.95 9.04
C ASP A 55 4.65 17.37 8.26
N PHE A 56 4.64 16.05 8.01
CA PHE A 56 3.69 15.40 7.12
C PHE A 56 3.14 14.10 7.73
N ASN A 57 1.98 13.68 7.27
CA ASN A 57 1.52 12.31 7.43
C ASN A 57 2.25 11.40 6.45
N VAL A 58 2.76 10.27 6.91
CA VAL A 58 3.59 9.40 6.08
C VAL A 58 2.91 8.06 5.85
N LEU A 59 2.94 7.62 4.61
CA LEU A 59 2.68 6.25 4.17
C LEU A 59 4.01 5.60 3.79
N SER A 60 4.09 4.27 3.88
CA SER A 60 5.17 3.51 3.26
C SER A 60 4.64 2.21 2.71
N GLU A 61 5.34 1.63 1.74
CA GLU A 61 4.92 0.36 1.13
C GLU A 61 5.80 -0.80 1.61
N VAL A 62 5.21 -2.01 1.63
CA VAL A 62 5.90 -3.28 1.85
C VAL A 62 5.59 -4.21 0.69
N GLY A 63 6.63 -4.89 0.23
CA GLY A 63 6.59 -5.80 -0.91
C GLY A 63 7.53 -5.38 -2.02
N SER A 64 7.95 -6.33 -2.84
CA SER A 64 8.79 -6.06 -4.02
C SER A 64 7.94 -5.91 -5.27
N LYS A 65 8.32 -5.01 -6.15
CA LYS A 65 7.79 -4.90 -7.52
C LYS A 65 8.35 -5.99 -8.46
N ASP A 66 9.35 -6.72 -8.00
CA ASP A 66 9.86 -7.89 -8.72
C ASP A 66 8.95 -9.10 -8.44
N SER A 67 8.33 -9.65 -9.50
CA SER A 67 7.45 -10.82 -9.41
C SER A 67 8.18 -12.10 -8.96
N GLU A 68 9.48 -12.17 -9.17
CA GLU A 68 10.33 -13.31 -8.78
C GLU A 68 10.82 -13.20 -7.33
N ALA A 69 10.77 -12.01 -6.73
CA ALA A 69 11.18 -11.80 -5.34
C ALA A 69 10.09 -12.29 -4.38
N VAL A 70 10.33 -13.44 -3.74
CA VAL A 70 9.42 -14.03 -2.75
C VAL A 70 9.87 -13.67 -1.34
N MET A 71 9.24 -12.67 -0.76
CA MET A 71 9.41 -12.32 0.66
C MET A 71 8.59 -13.26 1.54
N ALA A 72 9.19 -13.78 2.62
CA ALA A 72 8.51 -14.63 3.58
C ALA A 72 7.39 -13.87 4.34
N PRO A 73 6.28 -14.53 4.71
CA PRO A 73 5.21 -13.88 5.48
C PRO A 73 5.68 -13.21 6.78
N SER A 74 6.62 -13.83 7.49
CA SER A 74 7.21 -13.26 8.71
C SER A 74 7.94 -11.94 8.45
N THR A 75 8.62 -11.82 7.32
CA THR A 75 9.31 -10.59 6.92
C THR A 75 8.29 -9.49 6.61
N TRP A 76 7.19 -9.83 5.90
CA TRP A 76 6.09 -8.91 5.66
C TRP A 76 5.53 -8.34 6.97
N LEU A 77 5.19 -9.21 7.92
CA LEU A 77 4.65 -8.79 9.20
C LEU A 77 5.64 -7.92 10.00
N SER A 78 6.91 -8.30 10.01
CA SER A 78 7.95 -7.56 10.70
C SER A 78 8.14 -6.17 10.10
N GLU A 79 8.23 -6.03 8.77
CA GLU A 79 8.39 -4.73 8.12
C GLU A 79 7.16 -3.85 8.32
N ILE A 80 5.95 -4.39 8.14
CA ILE A 80 4.71 -3.65 8.39
C ILE A 80 4.70 -3.09 9.80
N GLN A 81 5.01 -3.93 10.79
CA GLN A 81 5.00 -3.51 12.20
C GLN A 81 6.03 -2.41 12.45
N GLN A 82 7.27 -2.55 11.97
CA GLN A 82 8.32 -1.55 12.11
C GLN A 82 7.91 -0.19 11.49
N LEU A 83 7.27 -0.20 10.32
CA LEU A 83 6.80 1.01 9.66
C LEU A 83 5.65 1.69 10.45
N LEU A 84 4.75 0.91 11.02
CA LEU A 84 3.70 1.45 11.89
C LEU A 84 4.28 2.00 13.20
N ASP A 85 5.23 1.30 13.81
CA ASP A 85 5.88 1.70 15.07
C ASP A 85 6.69 3.00 14.91
N VAL A 86 7.35 3.18 13.77
CA VAL A 86 8.07 4.43 13.47
C VAL A 86 7.14 5.61 13.23
N GLY A 87 5.85 5.37 12.95
CA GLY A 87 4.81 6.39 12.87
C GLY A 87 4.18 6.58 11.50
N CYS A 88 4.28 5.60 10.59
CA CYS A 88 3.46 5.61 9.39
C CYS A 88 1.98 5.61 9.75
N GLN A 89 1.21 6.47 9.08
CA GLN A 89 -0.25 6.51 9.25
C GLN A 89 -0.90 5.25 8.69
N TYR A 90 -0.42 4.80 7.54
CA TYR A 90 -0.81 3.55 6.89
C TYR A 90 0.41 2.88 6.25
N VAL A 91 0.32 1.56 6.07
CA VAL A 91 1.26 0.79 5.25
C VAL A 91 0.52 0.24 4.04
N ILE A 92 1.12 0.41 2.87
CA ILE A 92 0.60 -0.07 1.60
C ILE A 92 1.19 -1.47 1.33
N THR A 93 0.36 -2.43 0.96
CA THR A 93 0.84 -3.72 0.48
C THR A 93 0.97 -3.67 -1.04
N GLU A 94 2.21 -3.72 -1.53
CA GLU A 94 2.55 -3.65 -2.96
C GLU A 94 1.83 -4.73 -3.78
N GLY A 95 1.27 -4.36 -4.92
CA GLY A 95 0.58 -5.27 -5.83
C GLY A 95 0.82 -4.96 -7.31
N ARG A 96 1.42 -3.83 -7.66
CA ARG A 96 1.54 -3.22 -8.99
C ARG A 96 0.18 -2.96 -9.66
N ASN A 97 0.19 -2.11 -10.66
CA ASN A 97 -0.99 -1.88 -11.52
C ASN A 97 -1.44 -3.15 -12.25
N SER A 98 -0.51 -4.10 -12.47
CA SER A 98 -0.80 -5.38 -13.13
C SER A 98 -1.41 -6.42 -12.18
N GLY A 99 -1.28 -6.27 -10.85
CA GLY A 99 -1.65 -7.30 -9.88
C GLY A 99 -0.79 -8.56 -10.00
N THR A 100 0.52 -8.42 -10.25
CA THR A 100 1.41 -9.56 -10.52
C THR A 100 2.69 -9.55 -9.67
N ALA A 101 2.74 -8.79 -8.59
CA ALA A 101 3.87 -8.76 -7.67
C ALA A 101 3.41 -8.51 -6.23
N GLY A 102 4.31 -8.51 -5.29
CA GLY A 102 4.03 -8.22 -3.88
C GLY A 102 3.05 -9.20 -3.23
N ILE A 103 1.83 -8.74 -2.91
CA ILE A 103 0.75 -9.59 -2.38
C ILE A 103 0.10 -10.48 -3.43
N TYR A 104 0.50 -10.36 -4.69
CA TYR A 104 0.09 -11.24 -5.79
C TYR A 104 1.23 -12.17 -6.21
N ARG A 105 0.88 -13.27 -6.86
CA ARG A 105 1.82 -14.11 -7.60
C ARG A 105 2.03 -13.52 -9.00
N GLY A 106 3.08 -13.91 -9.68
CA GLY A 106 3.29 -13.55 -11.09
C GLY A 106 2.13 -13.97 -12.01
N SER A 107 1.32 -14.96 -11.62
CA SER A 107 0.09 -15.38 -12.30
C SER A 107 -1.10 -14.41 -12.13
N GLY A 108 -0.99 -13.42 -11.24
CA GLY A 108 -2.10 -12.54 -10.86
C GLY A 108 -2.96 -13.07 -9.70
N GLU A 109 -2.67 -14.25 -9.19
CA GLU A 109 -3.36 -14.79 -8.01
C GLU A 109 -2.97 -14.07 -6.73
N ILE A 110 -3.95 -13.75 -5.90
CA ILE A 110 -3.70 -13.19 -4.56
C ILE A 110 -3.04 -14.26 -3.68
N ARG A 111 -2.00 -13.89 -2.95
CA ARG A 111 -1.35 -14.71 -1.92
C ARG A 111 -2.24 -14.77 -0.68
N THR A 112 -3.35 -15.49 -0.76
CA THR A 112 -4.43 -15.52 0.24
C THR A 112 -3.94 -15.86 1.65
N GLY A 113 -2.97 -16.78 1.78
CA GLY A 113 -2.34 -17.11 3.07
C GLY A 113 -1.59 -15.91 3.67
N LEU A 114 -0.82 -15.17 2.86
CA LEU A 114 -0.14 -13.95 3.31
C LEU A 114 -1.15 -12.88 3.75
N VAL A 115 -2.20 -12.66 2.98
CA VAL A 115 -3.26 -11.70 3.32
C VAL A 115 -3.94 -12.10 4.64
N ALA A 116 -4.25 -13.39 4.82
CA ALA A 116 -4.83 -13.89 6.07
C ALA A 116 -3.89 -13.67 7.27
N ASP A 117 -2.58 -13.89 7.11
CA ASP A 117 -1.59 -13.63 8.16
C ASP A 117 -1.51 -12.14 8.50
N ILE A 118 -1.55 -11.26 7.50
CA ILE A 118 -1.56 -9.79 7.72
C ILE A 118 -2.82 -9.39 8.51
N ILE A 119 -4.01 -9.78 8.06
CA ILE A 119 -5.30 -9.44 8.71
C ILE A 119 -5.35 -9.96 10.15
N LYS A 120 -4.77 -11.13 10.41
CA LYS A 120 -4.77 -11.75 11.74
C LYS A 120 -3.87 -11.02 12.73
N ASN A 121 -2.73 -10.48 12.29
CA ASN A 121 -1.68 -9.98 13.16
C ASN A 121 -1.56 -8.45 13.18
N ILE A 122 -2.09 -7.76 12.17
CA ILE A 122 -2.01 -6.29 12.02
C ILE A 122 -3.43 -5.71 11.99
N ASP A 123 -3.63 -4.55 12.58
CA ASP A 123 -4.89 -3.81 12.44
C ASP A 123 -5.13 -3.44 10.97
N SER A 124 -6.07 -4.09 10.33
CA SER A 124 -6.39 -3.91 8.91
C SER A 124 -6.80 -2.47 8.56
N LYS A 125 -7.26 -1.67 9.54
CA LYS A 125 -7.54 -0.24 9.36
C LYS A 125 -6.28 0.58 9.07
N LYS A 126 -5.10 0.04 9.37
CA LYS A 126 -3.78 0.65 9.12
C LYS A 126 -3.14 0.17 7.82
N ILE A 127 -3.79 -0.74 7.11
CA ILE A 127 -3.27 -1.30 5.86
C ILE A 127 -4.08 -0.77 4.68
N ILE A 128 -3.38 -0.43 3.60
CA ILE A 128 -3.96 -0.16 2.29
C ILE A 128 -3.57 -1.32 1.39
N PHE A 129 -4.56 -2.09 0.95
CA PHE A 129 -4.33 -3.20 0.02
C PHE A 129 -4.41 -2.69 -1.42
N GLU A 130 -3.35 -2.85 -2.20
CA GLU A 130 -3.43 -2.55 -3.63
C GLU A 130 -4.35 -3.53 -4.35
N ALA A 131 -5.39 -3.00 -4.99
CA ALA A 131 -6.47 -3.77 -5.61
C ALA A 131 -6.77 -3.26 -7.03
N PRO A 132 -5.88 -3.51 -8.00
CA PRO A 132 -5.97 -2.94 -9.33
C PRO A 132 -7.11 -3.51 -10.19
N THR A 133 -7.72 -4.63 -9.78
CA THR A 133 -8.78 -5.29 -10.55
C THR A 133 -10.06 -5.42 -9.73
N ALA A 134 -11.22 -5.48 -10.41
CA ALA A 134 -12.50 -5.71 -9.75
C ALA A 134 -12.52 -7.01 -8.92
N ALA A 135 -11.82 -8.05 -9.38
CA ALA A 135 -11.70 -9.31 -8.64
C ALA A 135 -10.92 -9.16 -7.35
N SER A 136 -9.81 -8.42 -7.36
CA SER A 136 -9.03 -8.15 -6.14
C SER A 136 -9.78 -7.23 -5.17
N GLN A 137 -10.48 -6.21 -5.68
CA GLN A 137 -11.34 -5.34 -4.86
C GLN A 137 -12.40 -6.16 -4.12
N MET A 138 -13.12 -7.02 -4.84
CA MET A 138 -14.12 -7.91 -4.28
C MET A 138 -13.52 -8.89 -3.26
N PHE A 139 -12.34 -9.44 -3.54
CA PHE A 139 -11.64 -10.32 -2.59
C PHE A 139 -11.36 -9.60 -1.26
N PHE A 140 -10.78 -8.39 -1.30
CA PHE A 140 -10.46 -7.66 -0.08
C PHE A 140 -11.71 -7.18 0.67
N ILE A 141 -12.77 -6.78 -0.03
CA ILE A 141 -14.07 -6.48 0.60
C ILE A 141 -14.58 -7.69 1.37
N ASN A 142 -14.53 -8.89 0.78
CA ASN A 142 -14.99 -10.12 1.44
C ASN A 142 -14.06 -10.57 2.58
N ALA A 143 -12.74 -10.38 2.45
CA ALA A 143 -11.77 -10.85 3.43
C ALA A 143 -11.65 -9.92 4.65
N VAL A 144 -11.80 -8.61 4.46
CA VAL A 144 -11.53 -7.58 5.48
C VAL A 144 -12.83 -6.88 5.93
N GLY A 145 -13.75 -6.68 5.00
CA GLY A 145 -15.02 -5.96 5.22
C GLY A 145 -15.20 -4.76 4.31
N VAL A 146 -16.41 -4.20 4.32
CA VAL A 146 -16.83 -3.10 3.42
C VAL A 146 -16.02 -1.80 3.56
N ASN A 147 -15.35 -1.61 4.68
CA ASN A 147 -14.54 -0.41 4.98
C ASN A 147 -13.03 -0.66 4.81
N VAL A 148 -12.65 -1.70 4.07
CA VAL A 148 -11.24 -1.95 3.74
C VAL A 148 -10.63 -0.79 2.99
N ASN A 149 -9.39 -0.41 3.33
CA ASN A 149 -8.65 0.59 2.55
C ASN A 149 -8.06 -0.07 1.30
N LEU A 150 -8.39 0.45 0.14
CA LEU A 150 -7.90 -0.03 -1.14
C LEU A 150 -7.06 1.03 -1.84
N GLY A 151 -5.93 0.60 -2.38
CA GLY A 151 -5.05 1.41 -3.22
C GLY A 151 -5.08 0.94 -4.67
N ASN A 152 -4.48 1.73 -5.54
CA ASN A 152 -4.27 1.40 -6.96
C ASN A 152 -5.57 1.09 -7.73
N VAL A 153 -6.71 1.65 -7.28
CA VAL A 153 -8.02 1.48 -7.91
C VAL A 153 -8.12 2.40 -9.12
N ASN A 154 -8.48 1.84 -10.28
CA ASN A 154 -8.74 2.65 -11.46
C ASN A 154 -9.96 3.57 -11.19
N PRO A 155 -9.86 4.89 -11.45
CA PRO A 155 -11.00 5.80 -11.28
C PRO A 155 -12.28 5.38 -12.04
N LEU A 156 -12.14 4.68 -13.15
CA LEU A 156 -13.29 4.17 -13.92
C LEU A 156 -14.03 3.02 -13.22
N ASP A 157 -13.39 2.36 -12.26
CA ASP A 157 -13.99 1.26 -11.49
C ASP A 157 -14.75 1.73 -10.25
N LEU A 158 -14.71 3.02 -9.90
CA LEU A 158 -15.28 3.52 -8.64
C LEU A 158 -16.76 3.21 -8.47
N LEU A 159 -17.56 3.29 -9.54
CA LEU A 159 -18.99 2.95 -9.47
C LEU A 159 -19.21 1.45 -9.20
N LEU A 160 -18.41 0.60 -9.86
CA LEU A 160 -18.45 -0.84 -9.65
C LEU A 160 -17.97 -1.20 -8.24
N LEU A 161 -16.89 -0.58 -7.77
CA LEU A 161 -16.36 -0.78 -6.43
C LEU A 161 -17.40 -0.41 -5.36
N GLU A 162 -18.09 0.74 -5.51
CA GLU A 162 -19.12 1.14 -4.58
C GLU A 162 -20.31 0.15 -4.61
N ALA A 163 -20.73 -0.31 -5.79
CA ALA A 163 -21.76 -1.34 -5.90
C ALA A 163 -21.36 -2.65 -5.18
N GLN A 164 -20.09 -3.05 -5.24
CA GLN A 164 -19.57 -4.19 -4.47
C GLN A 164 -19.64 -3.92 -2.96
N ARG A 165 -19.18 -2.73 -2.54
CA ARG A 165 -19.10 -2.34 -1.13
C ARG A 165 -20.45 -2.29 -0.45
N VAL A 166 -21.50 -1.87 -1.15
CA VAL A 166 -22.87 -1.78 -0.62
C VAL A 166 -23.72 -3.03 -0.89
N GLY A 167 -23.12 -4.12 -1.34
CA GLY A 167 -23.82 -5.41 -1.53
C GLY A 167 -24.72 -5.46 -2.76
N LEU A 168 -24.57 -4.59 -3.75
CA LEU A 168 -25.34 -4.59 -5.00
C LEU A 168 -24.75 -5.52 -6.09
N ARG A 169 -23.88 -6.43 -5.67
CA ARG A 169 -23.30 -7.48 -6.54
C ARG A 169 -23.53 -8.84 -5.91
N SER A 170 -23.70 -9.87 -6.75
CA SER A 170 -23.94 -11.24 -6.27
C SER A 170 -22.89 -11.73 -5.29
N GLU A 171 -21.64 -11.40 -5.55
CA GLU A 171 -20.47 -11.85 -4.79
C GLU A 171 -20.34 -11.18 -3.42
N THR A 172 -20.98 -10.03 -3.24
CA THR A 172 -20.94 -9.25 -1.99
C THR A 172 -22.35 -9.06 -1.36
N PHE A 173 -23.37 -9.73 -1.90
CA PHE A 173 -24.77 -9.54 -1.51
C PHE A 173 -25.03 -9.82 -0.02
N TYR A 174 -24.30 -10.76 0.58
CA TYR A 174 -24.47 -11.17 1.99
C TYR A 174 -23.47 -10.51 2.94
N ILE A 175 -22.65 -9.59 2.46
CA ILE A 175 -21.74 -8.82 3.31
C ILE A 175 -22.55 -7.93 4.26
N LYS A 176 -22.11 -7.87 5.53
CA LYS A 176 -22.75 -7.07 6.59
C LYS A 176 -21.88 -5.90 6.98
#